data_c731682c0c3fde46594df6ab5dc502f6
#
_entry.id   c731682c0c3fde46594df6ab5dc502f6
#
_cell.length_a   1.000
_cell.length_b   1.000
_cell.length_c   1.000
_cell.angle_alpha   90.00
_cell.angle_beta   90.00
_cell.angle_gamma   90.00
#
_symmetry.space_group_name_H-M   'P 1'
#
loop_
_entity.id
_entity.type
_entity.pdbx_description
1 polymer ?
#
loop_
_entity_poly.entity_id
_entity_poly.type
_entity_poly.pdbx_seq_one_letter_code
_entity_poly.pdbx_strand_id
1 'polypeptide(L)'
;MGEIKDGQTLLFIGDSITDCGRRGPNYPLGDGYLALFRDLMTARWPERNIQYINKGIGGNRVTDLQMRWEDDVMRYKPDWLSIKIGINDEHSYVADPNNGVSPQRFREVYDSILQRTFSVWKPNLILISPFYISKDTVSGTHRTKILQLIPEYIAVVKDMAAKYGAIYVPLHDIFQKHLEYRDADTFCPEPVHPYRSGHIIIARAIMHAIDES
;
A
#
# COMPACT_ATOMS: atom_id res chain seq x y z
N MET A 1 -5.76 8.88 16.25
CA MET A 1 -5.93 9.66 15.04
C MET A 1 -7.39 10.02 14.83
N GLY A 2 -7.70 11.02 14.01
CA GLY A 2 -9.08 11.46 13.85
C GLY A 2 -9.88 10.55 12.91
N GLU A 3 -11.20 10.59 13.06
CA GLU A 3 -12.16 9.97 12.15
C GLU A 3 -12.16 10.69 10.78
N ILE A 4 -12.35 9.95 9.68
CA ILE A 4 -12.53 10.54 8.33
C ILE A 4 -13.85 11.31 8.31
N LYS A 5 -13.79 12.61 8.01
CA LYS A 5 -14.93 13.53 8.09
C LYS A 5 -15.54 13.82 6.71
N ASP A 6 -16.77 14.32 6.73
CA ASP A 6 -17.42 14.84 5.53
C ASP A 6 -16.55 15.91 4.82
N GLY A 7 -16.56 15.89 3.49
CA GLY A 7 -15.80 16.82 2.65
C GLY A 7 -14.30 16.56 2.53
N GLN A 8 -13.74 15.60 3.25
CA GLN A 8 -12.30 15.31 3.21
C GLN A 8 -11.85 14.60 1.94
N THR A 9 -10.58 14.81 1.58
CA THR A 9 -9.90 14.16 0.45
C THR A 9 -8.95 13.08 0.95
N LEU A 10 -9.13 11.86 0.44
CA LEU A 10 -8.26 10.70 0.66
C LEU A 10 -7.49 10.39 -0.63
N LEU A 11 -6.17 10.49 -0.58
CA LEU A 11 -5.30 10.14 -1.71
C LEU A 11 -4.56 8.83 -1.42
N PHE A 12 -4.65 7.90 -2.37
CA PHE A 12 -3.97 6.61 -2.33
C PHE A 12 -2.90 6.58 -3.41
N ILE A 13 -1.64 6.35 -3.03
CA ILE A 13 -0.51 6.25 -3.94
C ILE A 13 0.22 4.92 -3.74
N GLY A 14 0.71 4.34 -4.82
CA GLY A 14 1.39 3.05 -4.79
C GLY A 14 1.68 2.49 -6.17
N ASP A 15 1.74 1.17 -6.22
CA ASP A 15 2.05 0.35 -7.38
C ASP A 15 0.81 -0.19 -8.12
N SER A 16 0.95 -1.34 -8.83
CA SER A 16 -0.13 -2.01 -9.57
C SER A 16 -1.33 -2.42 -8.69
N ILE A 17 -1.09 -2.75 -7.43
CA ILE A 17 -2.13 -3.17 -6.50
C ILE A 17 -3.05 -1.99 -6.12
N THR A 18 -2.51 -0.77 -6.14
CA THR A 18 -3.29 0.47 -5.98
C THR A 18 -3.88 0.94 -7.31
N ASP A 19 -3.13 0.81 -8.42
CA ASP A 19 -3.58 1.19 -9.77
C ASP A 19 -4.88 0.47 -10.16
N CYS A 20 -4.87 -0.86 -10.18
CA CYS A 20 -5.99 -1.71 -10.55
C CYS A 20 -6.80 -1.19 -11.75
N GLY A 21 -6.11 -0.72 -12.79
CA GLY A 21 -6.76 -0.23 -14.01
C GLY A 21 -7.47 1.11 -13.88
N ARG A 22 -7.06 1.96 -12.94
CA ARG A 22 -7.67 3.29 -12.69
C ARG A 22 -7.70 4.23 -13.90
N ARG A 23 -6.91 3.96 -14.94
CA ARG A 23 -6.87 4.74 -16.20
C ARG A 23 -7.65 4.07 -17.34
N GLY A 24 -8.28 2.95 -17.07
CA GLY A 24 -9.07 2.16 -18.00
C GLY A 24 -10.58 2.29 -17.75
N PRO A 25 -11.35 1.22 -18.06
CA PRO A 25 -12.81 1.22 -17.94
C PRO A 25 -13.33 1.55 -16.53
N ASN A 26 -12.54 1.26 -15.50
CA ASN A 26 -12.90 1.50 -14.10
C ASN A 26 -12.36 2.84 -13.56
N TYR A 27 -12.16 3.81 -14.44
CA TYR A 27 -11.77 5.18 -14.09
C TYR A 27 -12.77 5.82 -13.12
N PRO A 28 -12.34 6.61 -12.12
CA PRO A 28 -10.96 6.98 -11.81
C PRO A 28 -10.30 6.12 -10.71
N LEU A 29 -11.00 5.16 -10.10
CA LEU A 29 -10.52 4.46 -8.91
C LEU A 29 -9.91 3.08 -9.20
N GLY A 30 -10.18 2.50 -10.39
CA GLY A 30 -9.88 1.10 -10.66
C GLY A 30 -10.92 0.17 -10.06
N ASP A 31 -10.66 -1.16 -10.12
CA ASP A 31 -11.56 -2.21 -9.62
C ASP A 31 -10.98 -2.97 -8.39
N GLY A 32 -9.88 -2.43 -7.83
CA GLY A 32 -9.19 -3.00 -6.69
C GLY A 32 -9.71 -2.54 -5.31
N TYR A 33 -8.83 -2.67 -4.33
CA TYR A 33 -9.16 -2.41 -2.93
C TYR A 33 -9.65 -0.98 -2.66
N LEU A 34 -9.20 0.02 -3.44
CA LEU A 34 -9.63 1.40 -3.24
C LEU A 34 -11.11 1.61 -3.60
N ALA A 35 -11.58 1.02 -4.71
CA ALA A 35 -13.00 1.07 -5.06
C ALA A 35 -13.85 0.37 -3.98
N LEU A 36 -13.41 -0.79 -3.52
CA LEU A 36 -14.07 -1.53 -2.44
C LEU A 36 -14.05 -0.77 -1.11
N PHE A 37 -12.95 -0.12 -0.77
CA PHE A 37 -12.85 0.72 0.41
C PHE A 37 -13.84 1.89 0.35
N ARG A 38 -13.92 2.60 -0.80
CA ARG A 38 -14.93 3.64 -1.02
C ARG A 38 -16.35 3.10 -0.81
N ASP A 39 -16.67 1.93 -1.37
CA ASP A 39 -18.01 1.34 -1.26
C ASP A 39 -18.34 1.00 0.20
N LEU A 40 -17.38 0.44 0.94
CA LEU A 40 -17.53 0.16 2.37
C LEU A 40 -17.72 1.45 3.19
N MET A 41 -16.96 2.50 2.89
CA MET A 41 -17.09 3.81 3.53
C MET A 41 -18.46 4.43 3.27
N THR A 42 -18.92 4.38 2.00
CA THR A 42 -20.25 4.89 1.61
C THR A 42 -21.39 4.11 2.29
N ALA A 43 -21.25 2.79 2.39
CA ALA A 43 -22.25 1.96 3.05
C ALA A 43 -22.31 2.22 4.56
N ARG A 44 -21.17 2.55 5.18
CA ARG A 44 -21.09 2.82 6.62
C ARG A 44 -21.50 4.24 7.01
N TRP A 45 -21.13 5.22 6.20
CA TRP A 45 -21.40 6.65 6.44
C TRP A 45 -21.95 7.32 5.16
N PRO A 46 -23.22 7.02 4.79
CA PRO A 46 -23.82 7.52 3.56
C PRO A 46 -23.97 9.04 3.54
N GLU A 47 -23.92 9.68 4.71
CA GLU A 47 -24.00 11.14 4.86
C GLU A 47 -22.69 11.87 4.54
N ARG A 48 -21.55 11.14 4.38
CA ARG A 48 -20.23 11.76 4.16
C ARG A 48 -19.89 11.78 2.67
N ASN A 49 -19.68 12.97 2.14
CA ASN A 49 -19.19 13.19 0.78
C ASN A 49 -17.65 13.22 0.78
N ILE A 50 -17.02 12.06 0.70
CA ILE A 50 -15.56 11.91 0.73
C ILE A 50 -15.00 11.88 -0.69
N GLN A 51 -13.93 12.63 -0.96
CA GLN A 51 -13.22 12.59 -2.24
C GLN A 51 -12.11 11.54 -2.22
N TYR A 52 -12.12 10.63 -3.20
CA TYR A 52 -11.11 9.58 -3.34
C TYR A 52 -10.26 9.83 -4.57
N ILE A 53 -8.93 9.81 -4.40
CA ILE A 53 -7.95 10.00 -5.48
C ILE A 53 -7.04 8.77 -5.54
N ASN A 54 -7.00 8.12 -6.70
CA ASN A 54 -6.08 7.01 -6.96
C ASN A 54 -4.87 7.51 -7.77
N LYS A 55 -3.68 7.35 -7.20
CA LYS A 55 -2.38 7.66 -7.80
C LYS A 55 -1.47 6.41 -7.91
N GLY A 56 -2.05 5.22 -7.93
CA GLY A 56 -1.34 3.98 -8.24
C GLY A 56 -0.80 3.97 -9.67
N ILE A 57 0.40 3.41 -9.87
CA ILE A 57 0.98 3.13 -11.19
C ILE A 57 1.67 1.77 -11.15
N GLY A 58 1.29 0.87 -12.06
CA GLY A 58 1.87 -0.47 -12.14
C GLY A 58 3.40 -0.46 -12.23
N GLY A 59 4.05 -1.37 -11.50
CA GLY A 59 5.51 -1.51 -11.50
C GLY A 59 6.29 -0.50 -10.64
N ASN A 60 5.63 0.53 -10.09
CA ASN A 60 6.34 1.57 -9.35
C ASN A 60 7.04 1.03 -8.09
N ARG A 61 8.22 1.58 -7.84
CA ARG A 61 9.05 1.47 -6.65
C ARG A 61 8.98 2.77 -5.85
N VAL A 62 9.53 2.80 -4.66
CA VAL A 62 9.59 4.03 -3.84
C VAL A 62 10.34 5.17 -4.54
N THR A 63 11.35 4.84 -5.33
CA THR A 63 12.09 5.81 -6.17
C THR A 63 11.22 6.44 -7.24
N ASP A 64 10.31 5.68 -7.82
CA ASP A 64 9.35 6.21 -8.81
C ASP A 64 8.32 7.12 -8.13
N LEU A 65 7.89 6.78 -6.91
CA LEU A 65 7.06 7.69 -6.10
C LEU A 65 7.77 9.02 -5.85
N GLN A 66 9.06 8.98 -5.48
CA GLN A 66 9.86 10.19 -5.24
C GLN A 66 9.89 11.11 -6.46
N MET A 67 10.08 10.55 -7.66
CA MET A 67 10.14 11.33 -8.92
C MET A 67 8.82 12.06 -9.24
N ARG A 68 7.69 11.47 -8.91
CA ARG A 68 6.36 12.04 -9.20
C ARG A 68 5.64 12.63 -7.98
N TRP A 69 6.35 12.75 -6.84
CA TRP A 69 5.76 13.16 -5.57
C TRP A 69 5.13 14.54 -5.60
N GLU A 70 5.75 15.50 -6.32
CA GLU A 70 5.21 16.84 -6.49
C GLU A 70 3.84 16.84 -7.15
N ASP A 71 3.75 16.19 -8.32
CA ASP A 71 2.54 16.21 -9.14
C ASP A 71 1.42 15.34 -8.59
N ASP A 72 1.76 14.28 -7.88
CA ASP A 72 0.78 13.29 -7.45
C ASP A 72 0.38 13.40 -5.97
N VAL A 73 1.16 14.10 -5.15
CA VAL A 73 0.87 14.26 -3.72
C VAL A 73 0.91 15.73 -3.28
N MET A 74 2.04 16.41 -3.49
CA MET A 74 2.25 17.75 -2.93
C MET A 74 1.25 18.79 -3.44
N ARG A 75 0.91 18.74 -4.73
CA ARG A 75 -0.08 19.67 -5.32
C ARG A 75 -1.52 19.43 -4.85
N TYR A 76 -1.85 18.21 -4.36
CA TYR A 76 -3.19 17.89 -3.88
C TYR A 76 -3.40 18.23 -2.41
N LYS A 77 -2.35 18.14 -1.60
CA LYS A 77 -2.38 18.34 -0.14
C LYS A 77 -3.59 17.67 0.51
N PRO A 78 -3.75 16.33 0.34
CA PRO A 78 -4.91 15.63 0.83
C PRO A 78 -4.99 15.66 2.36
N ASP A 79 -6.20 15.51 2.92
CA ASP A 79 -6.41 15.36 4.37
C ASP A 79 -5.87 14.01 4.86
N TRP A 80 -5.98 12.99 4.01
CA TRP A 80 -5.50 11.63 4.27
C TRP A 80 -4.63 11.14 3.12
N LEU A 81 -3.45 10.67 3.45
CA LEU A 81 -2.50 10.09 2.49
C LEU A 81 -2.24 8.63 2.82
N SER A 82 -2.64 7.73 1.91
CA SER A 82 -2.35 6.30 2.00
C SER A 82 -1.23 5.91 1.05
N ILE A 83 -0.21 5.21 1.54
CA ILE A 83 0.94 4.75 0.76
C ILE A 83 1.04 3.22 0.86
N LYS A 84 0.97 2.53 -0.30
CA LYS A 84 1.22 1.09 -0.44
C LYS A 84 2.28 0.85 -1.50
N ILE A 85 3.51 0.55 -1.06
CA ILE A 85 4.68 0.38 -1.93
C ILE A 85 5.68 -0.60 -1.30
N GLY A 86 6.61 -1.17 -2.06
CA GLY A 86 7.74 -1.95 -1.56
C GLY A 86 7.93 -3.29 -2.25
N ILE A 87 6.88 -3.92 -2.80
CA ILE A 87 7.01 -5.24 -3.42
C ILE A 87 7.87 -5.21 -4.70
N ASN A 88 7.75 -4.15 -5.51
CA ASN A 88 8.59 -3.99 -6.72
C ASN A 88 10.02 -3.58 -6.37
N ASP A 89 10.20 -2.86 -5.26
CA ASP A 89 11.52 -2.53 -4.71
C ASP A 89 12.26 -3.83 -4.36
N GLU A 90 11.62 -4.71 -3.61
CA GLU A 90 12.12 -6.00 -3.21
C GLU A 90 12.44 -6.90 -4.41
N HIS A 91 11.48 -7.04 -5.34
CA HIS A 91 11.69 -7.84 -6.56
C HIS A 91 12.88 -7.33 -7.37
N SER A 92 13.05 -6.00 -7.48
CA SER A 92 14.19 -5.41 -8.19
C SER A 92 15.52 -5.75 -7.52
N TYR A 93 15.56 -5.74 -6.18
CA TYR A 93 16.75 -6.04 -5.42
C TYR A 93 17.11 -7.54 -5.44
N VAL A 94 16.11 -8.42 -5.35
CA VAL A 94 16.33 -9.87 -5.48
C VAL A 94 16.82 -10.25 -6.89
N ALA A 95 16.35 -9.54 -7.92
CA ALA A 95 16.76 -9.77 -9.31
C ALA A 95 18.17 -9.22 -9.59
N ASP A 96 18.50 -8.05 -9.09
CA ASP A 96 19.81 -7.38 -9.25
C ASP A 96 20.16 -6.57 -8.00
N PRO A 97 20.92 -7.15 -7.05
CA PRO A 97 21.29 -6.45 -5.83
C PRO A 97 22.14 -5.18 -6.04
N ASN A 98 22.80 -5.03 -7.18
CA ASN A 98 23.65 -3.86 -7.46
C ASN A 98 22.85 -2.65 -7.95
N ASN A 99 21.74 -2.88 -8.67
CA ASN A 99 20.93 -1.83 -9.29
C ASN A 99 19.50 -1.78 -8.75
N GLY A 100 19.08 -2.77 -7.98
CA GLY A 100 17.77 -2.83 -7.33
C GLY A 100 17.68 -1.90 -6.12
N VAL A 101 16.48 -1.73 -5.60
CA VAL A 101 16.24 -0.88 -4.43
C VAL A 101 16.39 -1.71 -3.17
N SER A 102 17.56 -1.63 -2.53
CA SER A 102 17.83 -2.32 -1.25
C SER A 102 16.90 -1.82 -0.12
N PRO A 103 16.72 -2.58 0.97
CA PRO A 103 15.96 -2.14 2.14
C PRO A 103 16.46 -0.80 2.72
N GLN A 104 17.78 -0.58 2.71
CA GLN A 104 18.37 0.69 3.14
C GLN A 104 17.96 1.83 2.21
N ARG A 105 18.08 1.64 0.88
CA ARG A 105 17.67 2.66 -0.11
C ARG A 105 16.18 2.93 -0.05
N PHE A 106 15.37 1.89 0.15
CA PHE A 106 13.94 2.01 0.36
C PHE A 106 13.62 2.90 1.56
N ARG A 107 14.30 2.70 2.70
CA ARG A 107 14.19 3.52 3.92
C ARG A 107 14.52 4.99 3.66
N GLU A 108 15.67 5.25 3.04
CA GLU A 108 16.14 6.61 2.76
C GLU A 108 15.16 7.41 1.91
N VAL A 109 14.68 6.78 0.82
CA VAL A 109 13.75 7.43 -0.10
C VAL A 109 12.37 7.60 0.55
N TYR A 110 11.87 6.57 1.25
CA TYR A 110 10.58 6.64 1.94
C TYR A 110 10.57 7.75 2.99
N ASP A 111 11.62 7.84 3.79
CA ASP A 111 11.77 8.91 4.77
C ASP A 111 11.85 10.29 4.12
N SER A 112 12.58 10.43 3.02
CA SER A 112 12.74 11.71 2.32
C SER A 112 11.42 12.27 1.77
N ILE A 113 10.55 11.42 1.19
CA ILE A 113 9.24 11.87 0.70
C ILE A 113 8.29 12.25 1.84
N LEU A 114 8.35 11.55 2.97
CA LEU A 114 7.57 11.88 4.15
C LEU A 114 8.08 13.17 4.82
N GLN A 115 9.40 13.35 4.99
CA GLN A 115 9.99 14.59 5.48
C GLN A 115 9.56 15.79 4.64
N ARG A 116 9.66 15.67 3.30
CA ARG A 116 9.22 16.70 2.38
C ARG A 116 7.73 17.04 2.56
N THR A 117 6.88 16.02 2.74
CA THR A 117 5.46 16.22 2.99
C THR A 117 5.22 16.99 4.28
N PHE A 118 5.81 16.53 5.38
CA PHE A 118 5.61 17.09 6.70
C PHE A 118 6.25 18.48 6.90
N SER A 119 7.17 18.87 6.03
CA SER A 119 7.71 20.25 6.00
C SER A 119 6.71 21.27 5.46
N VAL A 120 5.67 20.83 4.73
CA VAL A 120 4.67 21.72 4.08
C VAL A 120 3.30 21.61 4.75
N TRP A 121 2.79 20.37 4.99
CA TRP A 121 1.56 20.10 5.72
C TRP A 121 1.61 18.72 6.37
N LYS A 122 0.69 18.42 7.27
CA LYS A 122 0.65 17.15 8.02
C LYS A 122 -0.65 16.41 7.73
N PRO A 123 -0.71 15.56 6.69
CA PRO A 123 -1.87 14.71 6.46
C PRO A 123 -1.99 13.63 7.55
N ASN A 124 -3.20 13.11 7.74
CA ASN A 124 -3.34 11.83 8.41
C ASN A 124 -2.74 10.75 7.49
N LEU A 125 -1.83 9.93 8.01
CA LEU A 125 -1.12 8.92 7.22
C LEU A 125 -1.68 7.53 7.46
N ILE A 126 -1.80 6.75 6.37
CA ILE A 126 -2.04 5.31 6.39
C ILE A 126 -0.88 4.65 5.63
N LEU A 127 0.00 3.94 6.33
CA LEU A 127 1.13 3.23 5.74
C LEU A 127 0.86 1.74 5.73
N ILE A 128 0.81 1.19 4.54
CA ILE A 128 0.42 -0.19 4.28
C ILE A 128 1.66 -1.01 3.93
N SER A 129 1.94 -2.06 4.69
CA SER A 129 3.10 -2.91 4.42
C SER A 129 3.03 -3.57 3.04
N PRO A 130 4.17 -3.79 2.35
CA PRO A 130 4.19 -4.74 1.24
C PRO A 130 3.74 -6.11 1.73
N PHE A 131 3.28 -6.95 0.83
CA PHE A 131 2.87 -8.33 1.12
C PHE A 131 3.22 -9.27 -0.02
N TYR A 132 3.30 -10.56 0.31
CA TYR A 132 3.52 -11.64 -0.64
C TYR A 132 2.66 -12.83 -0.25
N ILE A 133 1.72 -13.25 -1.12
CA ILE A 133 0.73 -14.29 -0.84
C ILE A 133 1.32 -15.66 -1.25
N SER A 134 2.19 -16.19 -0.42
CA SER A 134 2.84 -17.49 -0.65
C SER A 134 3.27 -18.12 0.67
N LYS A 135 3.30 -19.46 0.69
CA LYS A 135 3.89 -20.30 1.75
C LYS A 135 5.03 -21.16 1.20
N ASP A 136 5.68 -20.72 0.12
CA ASP A 136 6.75 -21.52 -0.49
C ASP A 136 7.92 -21.66 0.49
N THR A 137 8.32 -22.90 0.75
CA THR A 137 9.45 -23.24 1.62
C THR A 137 10.61 -23.88 0.86
N VAL A 138 10.48 -24.05 -0.48
CA VAL A 138 11.52 -24.65 -1.30
C VAL A 138 12.72 -23.74 -1.40
N SER A 139 13.85 -24.14 -0.81
CA SER A 139 15.05 -23.32 -0.75
C SER A 139 15.55 -22.90 -2.14
N GLY A 140 15.95 -21.61 -2.27
CA GLY A 140 16.55 -21.04 -3.47
C GLY A 140 15.57 -20.63 -4.58
N THR A 141 14.26 -20.90 -4.45
CA THR A 141 13.27 -20.39 -5.40
C THR A 141 13.18 -18.86 -5.29
N HIS A 142 12.67 -18.23 -6.35
CA HIS A 142 12.41 -16.78 -6.30
C HIS A 142 11.42 -16.44 -5.17
N ARG A 143 10.40 -17.26 -4.99
CA ARG A 143 9.37 -17.06 -3.94
C ARG A 143 9.94 -17.10 -2.53
N THR A 144 10.80 -18.08 -2.25
CA THR A 144 11.45 -18.15 -0.92
C THR A 144 12.42 -17.01 -0.67
N LYS A 145 13.13 -16.52 -1.70
CA LYS A 145 13.99 -15.34 -1.57
C LYS A 145 13.18 -14.10 -1.19
N ILE A 146 12.02 -13.90 -1.83
CA ILE A 146 11.10 -12.81 -1.48
C ILE A 146 10.59 -12.99 -0.04
N LEU A 147 10.08 -14.16 0.33
CA LEU A 147 9.59 -14.42 1.69
C LEU A 147 10.66 -14.24 2.79
N GLN A 148 11.93 -14.47 2.46
CA GLN A 148 13.06 -14.24 3.38
C GLN A 148 13.42 -12.77 3.54
N LEU A 149 13.23 -11.96 2.50
CA LEU A 149 13.66 -10.56 2.46
C LEU A 149 12.54 -9.58 2.83
N ILE A 150 11.27 -9.90 2.54
CA ILE A 150 10.13 -9.00 2.76
C ILE A 150 10.06 -8.42 4.19
N PRO A 151 10.46 -9.15 5.26
CA PRO A 151 10.46 -8.59 6.60
C PRO A 151 11.28 -7.30 6.75
N GLU A 152 12.36 -7.14 5.97
CA GLU A 152 13.20 -5.94 6.01
C GLU A 152 12.45 -4.71 5.46
N TYR A 153 11.69 -4.87 4.35
CA TYR A 153 10.85 -3.80 3.80
C TYR A 153 9.65 -3.48 4.71
N ILE A 154 9.05 -4.51 5.31
CA ILE A 154 7.96 -4.36 6.30
C ILE A 154 8.46 -3.55 7.50
N ALA A 155 9.66 -3.87 8.02
CA ALA A 155 10.26 -3.14 9.13
C ALA A 155 10.43 -1.65 8.81
N VAL A 156 10.86 -1.31 7.58
CA VAL A 156 10.95 0.09 7.15
C VAL A 156 9.59 0.79 7.23
N VAL A 157 8.52 0.19 6.68
CA VAL A 157 7.18 0.81 6.70
C VAL A 157 6.67 0.98 8.13
N LYS A 158 6.91 -0.01 8.99
CA LYS A 158 6.55 0.04 10.41
C LYS A 158 7.28 1.16 11.17
N ASP A 159 8.59 1.31 10.91
CA ASP A 159 9.40 2.38 11.52
C ASP A 159 8.94 3.77 11.04
N MET A 160 8.62 3.90 9.74
CA MET A 160 8.04 5.15 9.20
C MET A 160 6.69 5.46 9.85
N ALA A 161 5.84 4.45 10.04
CA ALA A 161 4.56 4.64 10.71
C ALA A 161 4.75 5.15 12.15
N ALA A 162 5.67 4.56 12.90
CA ALA A 162 5.99 5.02 14.24
C ALA A 162 6.59 6.44 14.25
N LYS A 163 7.52 6.74 13.34
CA LYS A 163 8.19 8.04 13.25
C LYS A 163 7.24 9.19 12.93
N TYR A 164 6.29 8.97 12.02
CA TYR A 164 5.37 10.02 11.52
C TYR A 164 3.98 9.95 12.16
N GLY A 165 3.76 9.05 13.11
CA GLY A 165 2.48 8.87 13.77
C GLY A 165 1.39 8.39 12.80
N ALA A 166 1.72 7.48 11.90
CA ALA A 166 0.79 6.95 10.90
C ALA A 166 0.00 5.74 11.42
N ILE A 167 -1.18 5.53 10.85
CA ILE A 167 -1.89 4.26 10.96
C ILE A 167 -1.09 3.21 10.17
N TYR A 168 -0.68 2.13 10.84
CA TYR A 168 0.04 1.03 10.20
C TYR A 168 -0.91 -0.12 9.87
N VAL A 169 -0.88 -0.60 8.62
CA VAL A 169 -1.68 -1.74 8.16
C VAL A 169 -0.75 -2.93 7.85
N PRO A 170 -0.71 -3.98 8.67
CA PRO A 170 0.20 -5.13 8.54
C PRO A 170 -0.33 -6.17 7.53
N LEU A 171 -0.40 -5.80 6.24
CA LEU A 171 -1.04 -6.65 5.23
C LEU A 171 -0.37 -8.00 5.03
N HIS A 172 0.97 -8.09 5.12
CA HIS A 172 1.66 -9.36 4.99
C HIS A 172 1.20 -10.35 6.06
N ASP A 173 1.19 -9.92 7.32
CA ASP A 173 0.77 -10.76 8.45
C ASP A 173 -0.69 -11.20 8.32
N ILE A 174 -1.55 -10.27 7.85
CA ILE A 174 -2.95 -10.56 7.59
C ILE A 174 -3.09 -11.63 6.52
N PHE A 175 -2.37 -11.55 5.39
CA PHE A 175 -2.42 -12.57 4.36
C PHE A 175 -1.82 -13.90 4.84
N GLN A 176 -0.69 -13.89 5.56
CA GLN A 176 -0.11 -15.12 6.12
C GLN A 176 -1.10 -15.84 7.04
N LYS A 177 -1.84 -15.09 7.87
CA LYS A 177 -2.91 -15.65 8.69
C LYS A 177 -4.06 -16.26 7.87
N HIS A 178 -4.45 -15.64 6.77
CA HIS A 178 -5.46 -16.23 5.87
C HIS A 178 -4.98 -17.52 5.22
N LEU A 179 -3.68 -17.60 4.92
CA LEU A 179 -3.05 -18.78 4.35
C LEU A 179 -2.96 -19.98 5.32
N GLU A 180 -3.20 -19.80 6.61
CA GLU A 180 -3.37 -20.90 7.56
C GLU A 180 -4.64 -21.71 7.28
N TYR A 181 -5.65 -21.09 6.66
CA TYR A 181 -6.98 -21.68 6.44
C TYR A 181 -7.29 -21.96 4.97
N ARG A 182 -6.65 -21.27 4.03
CA ARG A 182 -6.91 -21.39 2.59
C ARG A 182 -5.63 -21.35 1.78
N ASP A 183 -5.62 -21.98 0.63
CA ASP A 183 -4.52 -21.92 -0.32
C ASP A 183 -4.42 -20.56 -0.99
N ALA A 184 -3.23 -20.24 -1.50
CA ALA A 184 -2.94 -18.94 -2.11
C ALA A 184 -3.85 -18.61 -3.31
N ASP A 185 -4.17 -19.62 -4.13
CA ASP A 185 -5.05 -19.50 -5.31
C ASP A 185 -6.49 -19.06 -4.96
N THR A 186 -6.89 -19.12 -3.69
CA THR A 186 -8.15 -18.52 -3.21
C THR A 186 -8.09 -16.99 -3.28
N PHE A 187 -6.90 -16.41 -3.15
CA PHE A 187 -6.71 -14.98 -2.98
C PHE A 187 -6.02 -14.30 -4.16
N CYS A 188 -5.20 -15.05 -4.92
CA CYS A 188 -4.41 -14.50 -6.01
C CYS A 188 -4.05 -15.56 -7.06
N PRO A 189 -3.89 -15.17 -8.36
CA PRO A 189 -3.38 -16.06 -9.41
C PRO A 189 -1.86 -16.24 -9.31
N GLU A 190 -1.19 -15.29 -8.67
CA GLU A 190 0.23 -15.28 -8.37
C GLU A 190 0.47 -14.38 -7.12
N PRO A 191 1.60 -14.50 -6.40
CA PRO A 191 1.75 -13.96 -5.05
C PRO A 191 1.59 -12.45 -4.85
N VAL A 192 1.55 -11.64 -5.91
CA VAL A 192 1.56 -10.16 -5.85
C VAL A 192 0.19 -9.54 -6.11
N HIS A 193 -0.54 -10.03 -7.15
CA HIS A 193 -1.76 -9.39 -7.62
C HIS A 193 -3.03 -10.15 -7.16
N PRO A 194 -3.74 -9.64 -6.15
CA PRO A 194 -4.88 -10.35 -5.59
C PRO A 194 -6.07 -10.44 -6.54
N TYR A 195 -6.86 -11.52 -6.40
CA TYR A 195 -8.24 -11.54 -6.86
C TYR A 195 -9.11 -10.58 -6.04
N ARG A 196 -10.37 -10.44 -6.41
CA ARG A 196 -11.34 -9.62 -5.67
C ARG A 196 -11.41 -9.98 -4.17
N SER A 197 -11.32 -11.27 -3.82
CA SER A 197 -11.26 -11.74 -2.43
C SER A 197 -10.09 -11.11 -1.66
N GLY A 198 -8.90 -11.08 -2.25
CA GLY A 198 -7.74 -10.45 -1.63
C GLY A 198 -7.88 -8.92 -1.57
N HIS A 199 -8.44 -8.26 -2.56
CA HIS A 199 -8.73 -6.83 -2.49
C HIS A 199 -9.76 -6.48 -1.41
N ILE A 200 -10.76 -7.34 -1.14
CA ILE A 200 -11.69 -7.18 -0.01
C ILE A 200 -10.94 -7.26 1.33
N ILE A 201 -9.98 -8.19 1.46
CA ILE A 201 -9.13 -8.29 2.65
C ILE A 201 -8.38 -6.97 2.88
N ILE A 202 -7.75 -6.41 1.83
CA ILE A 202 -7.02 -5.13 1.92
C ILE A 202 -7.96 -3.99 2.36
N ALA A 203 -9.10 -3.83 1.70
CA ALA A 203 -10.07 -2.78 2.02
C ALA A 203 -10.57 -2.86 3.47
N ARG A 204 -10.90 -4.07 3.95
CA ARG A 204 -11.30 -4.32 5.34
C ARG A 204 -10.18 -4.05 6.34
N ALA A 205 -8.95 -4.43 6.01
CA ALA A 205 -7.79 -4.17 6.87
C ALA A 205 -7.55 -2.67 7.07
N ILE A 206 -7.69 -1.87 6.03
CA ILE A 206 -7.59 -0.40 6.10
C ILE A 206 -8.72 0.17 6.99
N MET A 207 -9.96 -0.25 6.78
CA MET A 207 -11.09 0.20 7.61
C MET A 207 -10.88 -0.13 9.09
N HIS A 208 -10.52 -1.37 9.39
CA HIS A 208 -10.26 -1.83 10.75
C HIS A 208 -9.15 -1.02 11.43
N ALA A 209 -8.04 -0.77 10.73
CA ALA A 209 -6.93 0.01 11.26
C ALA A 209 -7.32 1.48 11.54
N ILE A 210 -8.23 2.07 10.74
CA ILE A 210 -8.77 3.41 10.99
C ILE A 210 -9.68 3.40 12.23
N ASP A 211 -10.49 2.37 12.41
CA ASP A 211 -11.42 2.26 13.55
C ASP A 211 -10.70 2.08 14.89
N GLU A 212 -9.52 1.46 14.89
CA GLU A 212 -8.71 1.22 16.10
C GLU A 212 -7.74 2.36 16.45
N SER A 213 -7.61 3.39 15.60
CA SER A 213 -6.69 4.51 15.75
C SER A 213 -7.30 5.70 16.51
#